data_9d9eb1ea193dcc77f7ddd6f34fd3d468
#
_entry.id   9d9eb1ea193dcc77f7ddd6f34fd3d468
#
_cell.length_a   1.000
_cell.length_b   1.000
_cell.length_c   1.000
_cell.angle_alpha   90.00
_cell.angle_beta   90.00
_cell.angle_gamma   90.00
#
_symmetry.space_group_name_H-M   'P 1'
#
loop_
_entity.id
_entity.type
_entity.pdbx_description
1 polymer ?
#
loop_
_entity_poly.entity_id
_entity_poly.type
_entity_poly.pdbx_seq_one_letter_code
_entity_poly.pdbx_strand_id
1 'polypeptide(L)'
;MKIMTGKAGTPHVAAQQFRQFVEGTVGQESYILTSGDLLEPELVSNNSLKIRSGIMSHHGNLSTVDLGTYDTVTIRNGSQGMKRIDLVVNRYTKNKETGIEKNEWIVIMGTPAESNPVVPEYTQGNLQEGDLVDDCPVFEVHLNGINVTEVKKLLKVMPSIPTINKDLSEL
;
A
#
# COMPACT_ATOMS: atom_id res chain seq x y z
N MET A 1 -24.64 -14.07 -14.73
CA MET A 1 -24.13 -14.29 -13.36
C MET A 1 -23.14 -15.46 -13.38
N LYS A 2 -22.00 -15.34 -12.67
CA LYS A 2 -20.96 -16.40 -12.63
C LYS A 2 -20.85 -16.95 -11.22
N ILE A 3 -20.67 -18.25 -11.11
CA ILE A 3 -20.40 -18.89 -9.81
C ILE A 3 -18.94 -18.66 -9.42
N MET A 4 -18.69 -18.27 -8.18
CA MET A 4 -17.34 -18.04 -7.64
C MET A 4 -16.83 -19.21 -6.78
N THR A 5 -17.73 -19.99 -6.19
CA THR A 5 -17.40 -20.99 -5.17
C THR A 5 -17.65 -22.44 -5.60
N GLY A 6 -18.08 -22.67 -6.84
CA GLY A 6 -18.39 -23.99 -7.37
C GLY A 6 -17.51 -24.36 -8.56
N LYS A 7 -17.54 -25.65 -8.93
CA LYS A 7 -16.84 -26.16 -10.12
C LYS A 7 -17.60 -25.73 -11.39
N ALA A 8 -16.96 -24.93 -12.24
CA ALA A 8 -17.55 -24.38 -13.46
C ALA A 8 -16.81 -24.80 -14.74
N GLY A 9 -15.84 -25.73 -14.68
CA GLY A 9 -15.04 -26.18 -15.82
C GLY A 9 -13.91 -25.24 -16.26
N THR A 10 -13.85 -24.06 -15.66
CA THR A 10 -12.79 -23.05 -15.84
C THR A 10 -12.27 -22.62 -14.46
N PRO A 11 -11.16 -21.89 -14.35
CA PRO A 11 -10.80 -21.27 -13.08
C PRO A 11 -12.00 -20.51 -12.53
N HIS A 12 -12.48 -20.87 -11.33
CA HIS A 12 -13.74 -20.36 -10.83
C HIS A 12 -13.63 -19.05 -10.04
N VAL A 13 -12.45 -18.61 -9.72
CA VAL A 13 -12.19 -17.28 -9.14
C VAL A 13 -11.17 -16.55 -10.01
N ALA A 14 -11.60 -15.51 -10.71
CA ALA A 14 -10.71 -14.62 -11.40
C ALA A 14 -10.26 -13.49 -10.46
N ALA A 15 -9.09 -12.90 -10.73
CA ALA A 15 -8.55 -11.81 -9.91
C ALA A 15 -9.56 -10.65 -9.73
N GLN A 16 -10.27 -10.27 -10.80
CA GLN A 16 -11.31 -9.24 -10.75
C GLN A 16 -12.46 -9.61 -9.80
N GLN A 17 -12.92 -10.86 -9.82
CA GLN A 17 -14.01 -11.33 -8.94
C GLN A 17 -13.57 -11.32 -7.47
N PHE A 18 -12.31 -11.68 -7.20
CA PHE A 18 -11.78 -11.63 -5.85
C PHE A 18 -11.65 -10.17 -5.37
N ARG A 19 -11.20 -9.27 -6.22
CA ARG A 19 -11.19 -7.82 -5.91
C ARG A 19 -12.58 -7.28 -5.60
N GLN A 20 -13.61 -7.68 -6.35
CA GLN A 20 -15.01 -7.32 -6.06
C GLN A 20 -15.46 -7.83 -4.68
N PHE A 21 -15.08 -9.04 -4.32
CA PHE A 21 -15.39 -9.59 -2.99
C PHE A 21 -14.71 -8.78 -1.88
N VAL A 22 -13.44 -8.43 -2.05
CA VAL A 22 -12.70 -7.59 -1.08
C VAL A 22 -13.32 -6.20 -0.98
N GLU A 23 -13.62 -5.54 -2.11
CA GLU A 23 -14.29 -4.23 -2.12
C GLU A 23 -15.65 -4.27 -1.41
N GLY A 24 -16.45 -5.33 -1.64
CA GLY A 24 -17.74 -5.50 -0.99
C GLY A 24 -17.64 -5.78 0.52
N THR A 25 -16.48 -6.19 1.00
CA THR A 25 -16.26 -6.53 2.42
C THR A 25 -15.61 -5.40 3.20
N VAL A 26 -14.60 -4.75 2.64
CA VAL A 26 -13.80 -3.70 3.33
C VAL A 26 -13.88 -2.33 2.68
N GLY A 27 -14.59 -2.20 1.56
CA GLY A 27 -14.73 -0.94 0.82
C GLY A 27 -13.63 -0.74 -0.23
N GLN A 28 -13.79 0.32 -1.02
CA GLN A 28 -12.90 0.65 -2.14
C GLN A 28 -11.64 1.40 -1.72
N GLU A 29 -11.66 2.06 -0.57
CA GLU A 29 -10.53 2.84 -0.07
C GLU A 29 -9.37 1.94 0.34
N SER A 30 -8.29 2.57 0.78
CA SER A 30 -7.06 1.88 1.16
C SER A 30 -7.00 1.69 2.66
N TYR A 31 -6.76 0.45 3.08
CA TYR A 31 -6.69 0.09 4.50
C TYR A 31 -5.59 -0.93 4.75
N ILE A 32 -5.01 -0.87 5.95
CA ILE A 32 -4.26 -1.99 6.54
C ILE A 32 -5.27 -2.88 7.26
N LEU A 33 -5.24 -4.18 6.99
CA LEU A 33 -6.10 -5.14 7.66
C LEU A 33 -5.45 -5.61 8.97
N THR A 34 -6.26 -6.07 9.91
CA THR A 34 -5.79 -6.50 11.23
C THR A 34 -5.12 -7.87 11.14
N SER A 35 -3.87 -7.90 10.69
CA SER A 35 -3.02 -9.10 10.60
C SER A 35 -1.55 -8.71 10.61
N GLY A 36 -0.72 -9.55 11.20
CA GLY A 36 0.72 -9.33 11.29
C GLY A 36 1.09 -8.11 12.15
N ASP A 37 2.18 -7.47 11.79
CA ASP A 37 2.71 -6.27 12.45
C ASP A 37 2.13 -4.97 11.86
N LEU A 38 1.00 -5.05 11.17
CA LEU A 38 0.25 -3.92 10.61
C LEU A 38 1.07 -3.04 9.64
N LEU A 39 2.00 -3.62 8.90
CA LEU A 39 2.94 -2.93 8.01
C LEU A 39 3.71 -1.79 8.72
N GLU A 40 4.02 -1.96 10.00
CA GLU A 40 4.71 -0.92 10.80
C GLU A 40 6.05 -0.55 10.17
N PRO A 41 6.30 0.73 9.89
CA PRO A 41 7.56 1.19 9.35
C PRO A 41 8.61 1.33 10.45
N GLU A 42 9.84 0.92 10.17
CA GLU A 42 10.98 1.04 11.07
C GLU A 42 12.16 1.62 10.31
N LEU A 43 12.57 2.83 10.69
CA LEU A 43 13.73 3.48 10.09
C LEU A 43 15.01 2.83 10.63
N VAL A 44 15.72 2.11 9.76
CA VAL A 44 16.99 1.47 10.10
C VAL A 44 18.15 2.44 9.98
N SER A 45 18.10 3.30 8.97
CA SER A 45 19.05 4.40 8.72
C SER A 45 18.37 5.47 7.85
N ASN A 46 19.07 6.58 7.59
CA ASN A 46 18.56 7.62 6.69
C ASN A 46 18.32 7.13 5.23
N ASN A 47 18.82 5.94 4.91
CA ASN A 47 18.70 5.34 3.57
C ASN A 47 17.92 4.03 3.54
N SER A 48 17.49 3.50 4.67
CA SER A 48 16.85 2.20 4.73
C SER A 48 15.63 2.25 5.64
N LEU A 49 14.47 2.01 5.04
CA LEU A 49 13.19 1.84 5.72
C LEU A 49 12.77 0.38 5.65
N LYS A 50 12.58 -0.23 6.81
CA LYS A 50 12.04 -1.58 6.97
C LYS A 50 10.53 -1.48 7.13
N ILE A 51 9.79 -2.34 6.43
CA ILE A 51 8.33 -2.46 6.53
C ILE A 51 8.03 -3.85 7.07
N ARG A 52 7.44 -3.91 8.26
CA ARG A 52 7.14 -5.17 8.94
C ARG A 52 5.95 -5.88 8.29
N SER A 53 5.72 -7.12 8.71
CA SER A 53 4.66 -7.97 8.15
C SER A 53 3.27 -7.33 8.25
N GLY A 54 2.41 -7.69 7.33
CA GLY A 54 1.03 -7.24 7.32
C GLY A 54 0.36 -7.42 5.97
N ILE A 55 -0.88 -6.99 5.89
CA ILE A 55 -1.68 -7.04 4.67
C ILE A 55 -2.42 -5.72 4.49
N MET A 56 -2.52 -5.26 3.26
CA MET A 56 -3.27 -4.07 2.90
C MET A 56 -4.23 -4.33 1.74
N SER A 57 -5.29 -3.57 1.70
CA SER A 57 -6.25 -3.51 0.59
C SER A 57 -6.23 -2.14 -0.05
N HIS A 58 -6.22 -2.10 -1.37
CA HIS A 58 -6.35 -0.89 -2.17
C HIS A 58 -7.18 -1.20 -3.41
N HIS A 59 -8.34 -0.59 -3.56
CA HIS A 59 -9.29 -0.88 -4.65
C HIS A 59 -9.57 -2.40 -4.80
N GLY A 60 -9.68 -3.09 -3.67
CA GLY A 60 -9.89 -4.55 -3.63
C GLY A 60 -8.65 -5.39 -3.91
N ASN A 61 -7.54 -4.79 -4.32
CA ASN A 61 -6.27 -5.48 -4.51
C ASN A 61 -5.56 -5.68 -3.17
N LEU A 62 -5.29 -6.93 -2.82
CA LEU A 62 -4.59 -7.29 -1.58
C LEU A 62 -3.09 -7.45 -1.85
N SER A 63 -2.28 -6.90 -0.95
CA SER A 63 -0.82 -7.06 -0.94
C SER A 63 -0.36 -7.45 0.46
N THR A 64 0.64 -8.32 0.54
CA THR A 64 1.16 -8.82 1.81
C THR A 64 2.67 -8.64 1.91
N VAL A 65 3.13 -8.35 3.13
CA VAL A 65 4.47 -8.70 3.60
C VAL A 65 4.25 -9.88 4.53
N ASP A 66 4.83 -11.03 4.19
CA ASP A 66 4.51 -12.30 4.83
C ASP A 66 4.81 -12.28 6.34
N LEU A 67 3.98 -13.02 7.11
CA LEU A 67 4.15 -13.14 8.56
C LEU A 67 5.56 -13.63 8.92
N GLY A 68 6.17 -12.99 9.90
CA GLY A 68 7.54 -13.30 10.33
C GLY A 68 8.64 -12.78 9.39
N THR A 69 8.28 -12.01 8.38
CA THR A 69 9.22 -11.37 7.45
C THR A 69 9.11 -9.85 7.48
N TYR A 70 9.93 -9.19 6.70
CA TYR A 70 9.87 -7.75 6.45
C TYR A 70 10.40 -7.44 5.04
N ASP A 71 9.93 -6.34 4.48
CA ASP A 71 10.50 -5.75 3.28
C ASP A 71 11.41 -4.57 3.64
N THR A 72 12.33 -4.23 2.76
CA THR A 72 13.19 -3.05 2.90
C THR A 72 13.08 -2.20 1.65
N VAL A 73 12.89 -0.90 1.83
CA VAL A 73 12.96 0.09 0.75
C VAL A 73 14.12 1.04 0.98
N THR A 74 14.75 1.45 -0.12
CA THR A 74 15.89 2.36 -0.10
C THR A 74 15.42 3.80 -0.27
N ILE A 75 15.82 4.67 0.65
CA ILE A 75 15.62 6.11 0.57
C ILE A 75 16.93 6.75 0.05
N ARG A 76 16.82 7.51 -1.01
CA ARG A 76 17.98 8.22 -1.56
C ARG A 76 18.41 9.34 -0.63
N ASN A 77 19.71 9.61 -0.58
CA ASN A 77 20.26 10.69 0.23
C ASN A 77 19.56 12.03 -0.05
N GLY A 78 19.31 12.77 1.00
CA GLY A 78 18.91 14.18 0.91
C GLY A 78 20.10 15.08 0.56
N SER A 79 19.81 16.36 0.42
CA SER A 79 20.81 17.42 0.13
C SER A 79 20.89 18.37 1.30
N GLN A 80 22.11 18.75 1.66
CA GLN A 80 22.36 19.72 2.74
C GLN A 80 21.62 21.03 2.47
N GLY A 81 20.93 21.55 3.49
CA GLY A 81 20.17 22.80 3.40
C GLY A 81 18.83 22.69 2.65
N MET A 82 18.44 21.50 2.20
CA MET A 82 17.18 21.26 1.48
C MET A 82 16.29 20.31 2.25
N LYS A 83 14.98 20.47 2.09
CA LYS A 83 13.95 19.55 2.59
C LYS A 83 13.32 18.81 1.42
N ARG A 84 12.85 17.60 1.68
CA ARG A 84 12.18 16.78 0.67
C ARG A 84 11.17 15.84 1.33
N ILE A 85 10.10 15.53 0.63
CA ILE A 85 9.16 14.47 1.01
C ILE A 85 9.20 13.43 -0.08
N ASP A 86 9.57 12.20 0.27
CA ASP A 86 9.46 11.04 -0.62
C ASP A 86 8.19 10.27 -0.28
N LEU A 87 7.55 9.72 -1.30
CA LEU A 87 6.32 8.95 -1.15
C LEU A 87 6.62 7.48 -1.39
N VAL A 88 6.37 6.64 -0.39
CA VAL A 88 6.47 5.19 -0.53
C VAL A 88 5.08 4.66 -0.89
N VAL A 89 4.98 4.10 -2.09
CA VAL A 89 3.73 3.55 -2.62
C VAL A 89 3.84 2.05 -2.82
N ASN A 90 2.72 1.36 -2.64
CA ASN A 90 2.55 0.01 -3.17
C ASN A 90 1.99 0.16 -4.58
N ARG A 91 2.81 -0.16 -5.58
CA ARG A 91 2.44 -0.05 -6.99
C ARG A 91 1.95 -1.37 -7.52
N TYR A 92 0.69 -1.39 -7.96
CA TYR A 92 0.18 -2.44 -8.83
C TYR A 92 0.58 -2.17 -10.27
N THR A 93 1.04 -3.21 -10.96
CA THR A 93 1.23 -3.18 -12.41
C THR A 93 0.70 -4.45 -13.04
N LYS A 94 0.21 -4.31 -14.28
CA LYS A 94 -0.15 -5.43 -15.14
C LYS A 94 0.55 -5.30 -16.48
N ASN A 95 1.26 -6.34 -16.88
CA ASN A 95 1.83 -6.40 -18.23
C ASN A 95 0.71 -6.70 -19.23
N LYS A 96 0.54 -5.81 -20.22
CA LYS A 96 -0.54 -5.91 -21.21
C LYS A 96 -0.41 -7.13 -22.10
N GLU A 97 0.82 -7.56 -22.41
CA GLU A 97 1.08 -8.67 -23.32
C GLU A 97 0.98 -10.02 -22.63
N THR A 98 1.57 -10.14 -21.45
CA THR A 98 1.62 -11.41 -20.71
C THR A 98 0.48 -11.59 -19.73
N GLY A 99 -0.22 -10.50 -19.35
CA GLY A 99 -1.25 -10.49 -18.32
C GLY A 99 -0.72 -10.67 -16.88
N ILE A 100 0.61 -10.70 -16.70
CA ILE A 100 1.22 -10.88 -15.38
C ILE A 100 1.01 -9.62 -14.56
N GLU A 101 0.51 -9.81 -13.34
CA GLU A 101 0.23 -8.77 -12.36
C GLU A 101 1.24 -8.85 -11.21
N LYS A 102 1.61 -7.71 -10.66
CA LYS A 102 2.47 -7.64 -9.46
C LYS A 102 2.18 -6.41 -8.62
N ASN A 103 2.50 -6.51 -7.34
CA ASN A 103 2.59 -5.39 -6.42
C ASN A 103 4.05 -5.25 -5.97
N GLU A 104 4.55 -4.02 -5.90
CA GLU A 104 5.91 -3.75 -5.43
C GLU A 104 5.98 -2.40 -4.72
N TRP A 105 6.91 -2.29 -3.78
CA TRP A 105 7.23 -1.02 -3.14
C TRP A 105 8.01 -0.13 -4.11
N ILE A 106 7.51 1.08 -4.34
CA ILE A 106 8.18 2.11 -5.13
C ILE A 106 8.35 3.34 -4.25
N VAL A 107 9.54 3.93 -4.28
CA VAL A 107 9.79 5.22 -3.65
C VAL A 107 9.78 6.29 -4.73
N ILE A 108 8.77 7.15 -4.69
CA ILE A 108 8.68 8.32 -5.57
C ILE A 108 9.39 9.46 -4.85
N MET A 109 10.55 9.83 -5.38
CA MET A 109 11.38 10.89 -4.79
C MET A 109 10.74 12.25 -5.05
N GLY A 110 10.59 13.04 -3.97
CA GLY A 110 10.11 14.40 -4.07
C GLY A 110 11.16 15.38 -4.62
N THR A 111 10.73 16.58 -4.91
CA THR A 111 11.62 17.66 -5.34
C THR A 111 12.22 18.36 -4.11
N PRO A 112 13.54 18.46 -4.02
CA PRO A 112 14.19 19.22 -2.94
C PRO A 112 13.78 20.70 -2.96
N ALA A 113 13.52 21.27 -1.78
CA ALA A 113 13.13 22.66 -1.59
C ALA A 113 13.79 23.21 -0.30
N GLU A 114 14.10 24.49 -0.27
CA GLU A 114 14.64 25.14 0.94
C GLU A 114 13.61 25.14 2.07
N SER A 115 12.32 25.28 1.72
CA SER A 115 11.19 25.25 2.65
C SER A 115 9.94 24.68 1.98
N ASN A 116 8.98 24.18 2.79
CA ASN A 116 7.69 23.70 2.34
C ASN A 116 7.77 22.70 1.17
N PRO A 117 8.48 21.57 1.33
CA PRO A 117 8.54 20.55 0.29
C PRO A 117 7.13 19.99 0.02
N VAL A 118 6.90 19.61 -1.23
CA VAL A 118 5.60 19.11 -1.69
C VAL A 118 5.64 17.58 -1.80
N VAL A 119 4.55 16.92 -1.42
CA VAL A 119 4.37 15.48 -1.64
C VAL A 119 4.32 15.21 -3.15
N PRO A 120 5.11 14.24 -3.67
CA PRO A 120 5.10 13.91 -5.09
C PRO A 120 3.74 13.43 -5.57
N GLU A 121 3.46 13.67 -6.84
CA GLU A 121 2.32 13.05 -7.52
C GLU A 121 2.54 11.54 -7.71
N TYR A 122 1.45 10.81 -7.78
CA TYR A 122 1.45 9.36 -8.00
C TYR A 122 0.34 8.97 -8.97
N THR A 123 0.43 7.77 -9.55
CA THR A 123 -0.53 7.28 -10.53
C THR A 123 -1.76 6.71 -9.85
N GLN A 124 -2.92 7.31 -10.10
CA GLN A 124 -4.21 6.78 -9.68
C GLN A 124 -4.83 5.98 -10.82
N GLY A 125 -5.13 4.71 -10.58
CA GLY A 125 -5.73 3.81 -11.54
C GLY A 125 -7.06 3.25 -11.05
N ASN A 126 -7.81 2.64 -11.96
CA ASN A 126 -9.01 1.86 -11.66
C ASN A 126 -8.83 0.45 -12.20
N LEU A 127 -8.54 -0.51 -11.33
CA LEU A 127 -8.27 -1.90 -11.71
C LEU A 127 -9.51 -2.59 -12.25
N GLN A 128 -10.70 -2.15 -11.85
CA GLN A 128 -11.96 -2.71 -12.34
C GLN A 128 -12.28 -2.26 -13.78
N GLU A 129 -11.76 -1.13 -14.18
CA GLU A 129 -11.83 -0.62 -15.56
C GLU A 129 -10.68 -1.10 -16.44
N GLY A 130 -9.71 -1.81 -15.86
CA GLY A 130 -8.61 -2.42 -16.60
C GLY A 130 -7.35 -1.57 -16.71
N ASP A 131 -7.19 -0.54 -15.88
CA ASP A 131 -5.95 0.22 -15.81
C ASP A 131 -4.77 -0.68 -15.45
N LEU A 132 -3.62 -0.39 -16.04
CA LEU A 132 -2.43 -1.23 -15.93
C LEU A 132 -1.51 -0.83 -14.77
N VAL A 133 -1.72 0.33 -14.18
CA VAL A 133 -0.93 0.87 -13.07
C VAL A 133 -1.85 1.53 -12.07
N ASP A 134 -1.65 1.23 -10.80
CA ASP A 134 -2.35 1.89 -9.70
C ASP A 134 -1.44 1.97 -8.47
N ASP A 135 -1.21 3.18 -7.98
CA ASP A 135 -0.38 3.45 -6.82
C ASP A 135 -1.23 3.64 -5.56
N CYS A 136 -0.87 2.95 -4.51
CA CYS A 136 -1.38 3.22 -3.18
C CYS A 136 -0.29 3.87 -2.31
N PRO A 137 -0.40 5.16 -2.00
CA PRO A 137 0.49 5.79 -1.03
C PRO A 137 0.34 5.18 0.36
N VAL A 138 1.45 4.76 0.95
CA VAL A 138 1.45 4.08 2.26
C VAL A 138 2.22 4.89 3.30
N PHE A 139 3.36 5.46 2.93
CA PHE A 139 4.17 6.30 3.82
C PHE A 139 4.66 7.56 3.11
N GLU A 140 4.75 8.66 3.86
CA GLU A 140 5.58 9.81 3.52
C GLU A 140 6.88 9.72 4.33
N VAL A 141 8.01 9.94 3.66
CA VAL A 141 9.33 10.02 4.29
C VAL A 141 9.80 11.46 4.19
N HIS A 142 9.86 12.14 5.31
CA HIS A 142 10.27 13.54 5.41
C HIS A 142 11.76 13.63 5.68
N LEU A 143 12.50 14.38 4.83
CA LEU A 143 13.92 14.61 4.96
C LEU A 143 14.19 16.10 5.22
N ASN A 144 15.14 16.33 6.11
CA ASN A 144 15.76 17.64 6.33
C ASN A 144 17.28 17.48 6.21
N GLY A 145 17.87 18.06 5.17
CA GLY A 145 19.24 17.74 4.81
C GLY A 145 19.37 16.26 4.45
N ILE A 146 20.34 15.59 5.02
CA ILE A 146 20.57 14.15 4.83
C ILE A 146 19.77 13.26 5.80
N ASN A 147 19.07 13.87 6.76
CA ASN A 147 18.38 13.12 7.81
C ASN A 147 16.90 12.91 7.50
N VAL A 148 16.42 11.69 7.73
CA VAL A 148 14.98 11.41 7.80
C VAL A 148 14.49 11.89 9.16
N THR A 149 13.52 12.79 9.16
CA THR A 149 12.96 13.38 10.38
C THR A 149 11.63 12.76 10.79
N GLU A 150 10.90 12.18 9.84
CA GLU A 150 9.59 11.56 10.07
C GLU A 150 9.30 10.52 9.00
N VAL A 151 8.69 9.41 9.40
CA VAL A 151 8.00 8.47 8.52
C VAL A 151 6.53 8.50 8.90
N LYS A 152 5.71 9.15 8.08
CA LYS A 152 4.29 9.34 8.34
C LYS A 152 3.48 8.21 7.72
N LYS A 153 2.67 7.55 8.53
CA LYS A 153 1.72 6.52 8.08
C LYS A 153 0.49 7.17 7.45
N LEU A 154 0.10 6.74 6.25
CA LEU A 154 -1.01 7.30 5.49
C LEU A 154 -2.29 6.45 5.55
N LEU A 155 -2.17 5.15 5.85
CA LEU A 155 -3.30 4.24 5.86
C LEU A 155 -3.85 4.03 7.27
N LYS A 156 -5.18 3.92 7.36
CA LYS A 156 -5.87 3.49 8.57
C LYS A 156 -5.88 1.97 8.67
N VAL A 157 -5.89 1.47 9.89
CA VAL A 157 -6.12 0.05 10.17
C VAL A 157 -7.63 -0.20 10.22
N MET A 158 -8.10 -1.14 9.40
CA MET A 158 -9.48 -1.58 9.41
C MET A 158 -9.70 -2.52 10.61
N PRO A 159 -10.61 -2.19 11.54
CA PRO A 159 -10.93 -3.10 12.62
C PRO A 159 -11.58 -4.38 12.08
N SER A 160 -11.31 -5.51 12.74
CA SER A 160 -11.96 -6.78 12.39
C SER A 160 -13.46 -6.76 12.74
N ILE A 161 -14.23 -7.62 12.07
CA ILE A 161 -15.68 -7.73 12.35
C ILE A 161 -15.98 -8.01 13.83
N PRO A 162 -15.27 -8.93 14.53
CA PRO A 162 -15.46 -9.11 15.97
C PRO A 162 -15.23 -7.85 16.79
N THR A 163 -14.21 -7.05 16.44
CA THR A 163 -13.92 -5.78 17.12
C THR A 163 -15.07 -4.79 16.91
N ILE A 164 -15.53 -4.62 15.67
CA ILE A 164 -16.67 -3.74 15.36
C ILE A 164 -17.92 -4.16 16.15
N ASN A 165 -18.23 -5.44 16.19
CA ASN A 165 -19.39 -5.95 16.93
C ASN A 165 -19.28 -5.69 18.44
N LYS A 166 -18.07 -5.83 19.01
CA LYS A 166 -17.83 -5.50 20.40
C LYS A 166 -18.08 -4.02 20.66
N ASP A 167 -17.46 -3.14 19.86
CA ASP A 167 -17.57 -1.70 20.01
C ASP A 167 -19.04 -1.24 19.91
N LEU A 168 -19.81 -1.81 18.97
CA LEU A 168 -21.24 -1.53 18.83
C LEU A 168 -22.05 -2.00 20.03
N SER A 169 -21.68 -3.10 20.67
CA SER A 169 -22.39 -3.63 21.84
C SER A 169 -22.10 -2.83 23.12
N GLU A 170 -21.03 -2.04 23.15
CA GLU A 170 -20.64 -1.20 24.29
C GLU A 170 -21.20 0.23 24.19
N LEU A 171 -21.89 0.57 23.10
CA LEU A 171 -22.62 1.84 22.94
C LEU A 171 -23.95 1.79 23.75
#